data_a09d6b0bd9ee1cddf32cbb3a7029af6c
#
_entry.id   a09d6b0bd9ee1cddf32cbb3a7029af6c
#
_cell.length_a   1.000
_cell.length_b   1.000
_cell.length_c   1.000
_cell.angle_alpha   90.00
_cell.angle_beta   90.00
_cell.angle_gamma   90.00
#
_symmetry.space_group_name_H-M   'P 1'
#
loop_
_entity.id
_entity.type
_entity.pdbx_description
1 polymer ?
#
loop_
_entity_poly.entity_id
_entity_poly.type
_entity_poly.pdbx_seq_one_letter_code
_entity_poly.pdbx_strand_id
1 'polypeptide(L)' 'MGEWKAQISIRVRQDLRRDMEAVAERERRKLGNLGEQLVEWAFEQLKVAGSLDRLLKYQLGKREEKKQRE' A
#
# COMPACT_ATOMS: atom_id res chain seq x y z
N MET A 1 18.18 18.30 -3.92
CA MET A 1 17.99 17.77 -4.15
C MET A 1 17.30 16.63 -3.96
N GLY A 2 16.70 16.08 -3.54
CA GLY A 2 15.86 15.03 -3.29
C GLY A 2 15.65 14.12 -4.43
N GLU A 3 16.48 14.28 -5.37
CA GLU A 3 16.29 13.46 -6.51
C GLU A 3 16.84 12.11 -6.36
N TRP A 4 17.65 11.88 -5.38
CA TRP A 4 18.24 10.57 -5.25
C TRP A 4 17.22 9.62 -4.67
N LYS A 5 16.77 8.69 -5.46
CA LYS A 5 15.84 7.68 -4.99
C LYS A 5 16.61 6.47 -4.51
N ALA A 6 16.33 6.06 -3.30
CA ALA A 6 16.92 4.85 -2.74
C ALA A 6 16.03 3.67 -3.11
N GLN A 7 16.66 2.53 -3.32
CA GLN A 7 15.92 1.34 -3.67
C GLN A 7 15.62 0.53 -2.42
N ILE A 8 14.39 0.10 -2.28
CA ILE A 8 13.98 -0.75 -1.17
C ILE A 8 13.41 -2.02 -1.75
N SER A 9 13.88 -3.15 -1.27
CA SER A 9 13.35 -4.44 -1.72
C SER A 9 12.39 -4.94 -0.68
N ILE A 10 11.16 -5.24 -1.10
CA ILE A 10 10.19 -5.82 -0.21
C ILE A 10 9.61 -7.06 -0.82
N ARG A 11 9.27 -8.00 0.03
CA ARG A 11 8.62 -9.23 -0.40
C ARG A 11 7.12 -9.08 -0.22
N VAL A 12 6.38 -9.50 -1.22
CA VAL A 12 4.92 -9.51 -1.13
C VAL A 12 4.44 -10.89 -1.55
N ARG A 13 3.23 -11.23 -1.14
CA ARG A 13 2.66 -12.50 -1.53
C ARG A 13 2.43 -12.50 -3.04
N GLN A 14 2.48 -13.68 -3.62
CA GLN A 14 2.34 -13.78 -5.06
C GLN A 14 0.99 -13.30 -5.54
N ASP A 15 -0.06 -13.57 -4.79
CA ASP A 15 -1.39 -13.12 -5.18
C ASP A 15 -1.47 -11.61 -5.17
N LEU A 16 -0.85 -10.96 -4.19
CA LEU A 16 -0.82 -9.50 -4.17
C LEU A 16 -0.04 -8.96 -5.36
N ARG A 17 1.07 -9.58 -5.68
CA ARG A 17 1.86 -9.12 -6.82
C ARG A 17 1.07 -9.21 -8.11
N ARG A 18 0.34 -10.31 -8.30
CA ARG A 18 -0.49 -10.46 -9.48
C ARG A 18 -1.55 -9.36 -9.57
N ASP A 19 -2.17 -9.07 -8.43
CA ASP A 19 -3.18 -8.02 -8.40
C ASP A 19 -2.57 -6.67 -8.74
N MET A 20 -1.38 -6.41 -8.21
CA MET A 20 -0.72 -5.15 -8.50
C MET A 20 -0.33 -5.05 -9.97
N GLU A 21 0.14 -6.16 -10.54
CA GLU A 21 0.48 -6.17 -11.96
C GLU A 21 -0.75 -5.90 -12.82
N ALA A 22 -1.88 -6.48 -12.44
CA ALA A 22 -3.11 -6.26 -13.18
C ALA A 22 -3.56 -4.80 -13.12
N VAL A 23 -3.43 -4.19 -11.93
CA VAL A 23 -3.79 -2.79 -11.79
C VAL A 23 -2.84 -1.91 -12.58
N ALA A 24 -1.55 -2.21 -12.51
CA ALA A 24 -0.56 -1.41 -13.25
C ALA A 24 -0.84 -1.46 -14.73
N GLU A 25 -1.15 -2.64 -15.25
CA GLU A 25 -1.43 -2.79 -16.66
C GLU A 25 -2.71 -2.04 -17.04
N ARG A 26 -3.74 -2.17 -16.21
CA ARG A 26 -5.00 -1.49 -16.48
C ARG A 26 -4.84 0.02 -16.50
N GLU A 27 -3.98 0.55 -15.63
CA GLU A 27 -3.74 1.97 -15.56
C GLU A 27 -2.59 2.44 -16.43
N ARG A 28 -1.98 1.50 -17.15
CA ARG A 28 -0.86 1.80 -18.04
C ARG A 28 0.31 2.42 -17.29
N ARG A 29 0.58 1.86 -16.11
CA ARG A 29 1.72 2.28 -15.30
C ARG A 29 2.69 1.13 -15.18
N LYS A 30 3.94 1.45 -14.95
CA LYS A 30 4.90 0.41 -14.63
C LYS A 30 4.66 -0.05 -13.21
N LEU A 31 4.90 -1.33 -12.97
CA LEU A 31 4.70 -1.89 -11.64
C LEU A 31 5.51 -1.13 -10.59
N GLY A 32 6.75 -0.77 -10.92
CA GLY A 32 7.58 -0.02 -9.98
C GLY A 32 6.98 1.33 -9.63
N ASN A 33 6.42 2.03 -10.62
CA ASN A 33 5.80 3.33 -10.36
C ASN A 33 4.57 3.17 -9.49
N LEU A 34 3.76 2.15 -9.76
CA LEU A 34 2.59 1.90 -8.94
C LEU A 34 3.00 1.62 -7.50
N GLY A 35 4.01 0.76 -7.32
CA GLY A 35 4.49 0.43 -5.99
C GLY A 35 5.02 1.64 -5.26
N GLU A 36 5.78 2.49 -5.97
CA GLU A 36 6.34 3.68 -5.35
C GLU A 36 5.24 4.61 -4.85
N GLN A 37 4.22 4.83 -5.66
CA GLN A 37 3.14 5.72 -5.25
C GLN A 37 2.34 5.15 -4.09
N LEU A 38 2.12 3.83 -4.10
CA LEU A 38 1.41 3.20 -3.00
C LEU A 38 2.19 3.29 -1.70
N VAL A 39 3.51 3.11 -1.77
CA VAL A 39 4.36 3.21 -0.59
C VAL A 39 4.35 4.63 -0.04
N GLU A 40 4.45 5.62 -0.92
CA GLU A 40 4.42 7.01 -0.48
C GLU A 40 3.10 7.34 0.19
N TRP A 41 2.01 6.92 -0.41
CA TRP A 41 0.70 7.18 0.15
C TRP A 41 0.56 6.49 1.51
N ALA A 42 0.97 5.23 1.59
CA ALA A 42 0.84 4.47 2.82
C ALA A 42 1.68 5.07 3.93
N PHE A 43 2.86 5.57 3.59
CA PHE A 43 3.72 6.16 4.60
C PHE A 43 3.13 7.48 5.13
N GLU A 44 2.47 8.25 4.27
CA GLU A 44 1.79 9.44 4.73
C GLU A 44 0.68 9.08 5.71
N GLN A 45 -0.05 8.00 5.43
CA GLN A 45 -1.07 7.54 6.35
C GLN A 45 -0.46 7.09 7.67
N LEU A 46 0.69 6.47 7.59
CA LEU A 46 1.40 6.04 8.80
C LEU A 46 1.77 7.22 9.66
N LYS A 47 2.24 8.30 9.07
CA LYS A 47 2.61 9.49 9.83
C LYS A 47 1.40 10.06 10.57
N VAL A 48 0.27 10.08 9.92
CA VAL A 48 -0.95 10.58 10.53
C VAL A 48 -1.38 9.68 11.69
N ALA A 49 -1.31 8.38 11.49
CA ALA A 49 -1.73 7.44 12.53
C ALA A 49 -0.76 7.37 13.69
N GLY A 50 0.51 7.68 13.44
CA GLY A 50 1.52 7.68 14.47
C GLY A 50 2.33 6.40 14.57
N SER A 51 1.77 5.27 14.16
CA SER A 51 2.50 4.01 14.14
C SER A 51 1.80 3.04 13.22
N LEU A 52 2.54 2.04 12.77
CA LEU A 52 1.99 1.02 11.91
C LEU A 52 0.89 0.24 12.61
N ASP A 53 1.09 -0.06 13.88
CA ASP A 53 0.08 -0.79 14.64
C ASP A 53 -1.24 -0.04 14.68
N ARG A 54 -1.19 1.25 14.90
CA ARG A 54 -2.41 2.05 14.93
C ARG A 54 -3.09 2.07 13.57
N LEU A 55 -2.30 2.21 12.51
CA LEU A 55 -2.85 2.24 11.18
C LEU A 55 -3.53 0.92 10.84
N LEU A 56 -2.88 -0.19 11.17
CA LEU A 56 -3.44 -1.50 10.88
C LEU A 56 -4.69 -1.75 11.70
N LYS A 57 -4.69 -1.37 12.97
CA LYS A 57 -5.87 -1.53 13.80
C LYS A 57 -7.05 -0.77 13.24
N TYR A 58 -6.82 0.44 12.78
CA TYR A 58 -7.88 1.25 12.22
C TYR A 58 -8.50 0.56 11.01
N GLN A 59 -7.66 0.06 10.12
CA GLN A 59 -8.14 -0.58 8.91
C GLN A 59 -8.87 -1.90 9.22
N LEU A 60 -8.34 -2.66 10.16
CA LEU A 60 -8.99 -3.90 10.54
C LEU A 60 -10.33 -3.65 11.21
N GLY A 61 -10.40 -2.63 12.05
CA GLY A 61 -11.65 -2.27 12.67
C GLY A 61 -12.71 -1.93 11.66
N LYS A 62 -12.34 -1.18 10.63
CA LYS A 62 -13.29 -0.86 9.57
C LYS A 62 -13.79 -2.10 8.86
N ARG A 63 -12.88 -3.04 8.59
CA ARG A 63 -13.26 -4.26 7.91
C ARG A 63 -14.23 -5.07 8.77
N GLU A 64 -13.95 -5.15 10.05
CA GLU A 64 -14.81 -5.91 10.95
C GLU A 64 -16.19 -5.30 11.03
N GLU A 65 -16.28 -3.99 11.05
CA GLU A 65 -17.56 -3.32 11.04
C GLU A 65 -18.36 -3.69 9.81
N LYS A 66 -17.71 -3.70 8.67
CA LYS A 66 -18.41 -4.06 7.45
C LYS A 66 -18.94 -5.49 7.51
N LYS A 67 -18.13 -6.40 8.04
CA LYS A 67 -18.56 -7.78 8.15
C LYS A 67 -19.75 -7.92 9.08
N GLN A 68 -19.74 -7.19 10.16
CA GLN A 68 -20.81 -7.31 11.13
C GLN A 68 -22.13 -6.84 10.57
N ARG A 69 -22.13 -5.97 9.62
CA ARG A 69 -23.36 -5.48 9.05
C ARG A 69 -24.01 -6.48 8.11
N GLU A 70 -23.29 -7.45 7.69
CA GLU A 70 -23.88 -8.48 6.88
C GLU A 70 -24.65 -9.44 7.74
#